data_ca9d831c91d6d67e5108018eb26708f5
#
_entry.id   ca9d831c91d6d67e5108018eb26708f5
#
_cell.length_a   1.000
_cell.length_b   1.000
_cell.length_c   1.000
_cell.angle_alpha   90.00
_cell.angle_beta   90.00
_cell.angle_gamma   90.00
#
_symmetry.space_group_name_H-M   'P 1'
#
loop_
_entity.id
_entity.type
_entity.pdbx_description
1 polymer ?
#
loop_
_entity_poly.entity_id
_entity_poly.type
_entity_poly.pdbx_seq_one_letter_code
_entity_poly.pdbx_strand_id
1 'polypeptide(L)'
;VQTCALPISTGSGKSTTLYALLNEINSKTKNIITIEDPIEYNMPGINQVNVNNKAGLSFSIGLRSILRQDPDLIMIGEIRDEETAKIAVRASITGHLVISTLHTNGAVTSISRLIDMGIPSYLVADSLVVVLAQRLVRKLCPYCKVEYKVMKDEFAHLGFARGDKTYSAVGCAKCYETGYKGRTVIYELLEMDSNHRSIIVRSGISDELWKYCNENKTRDRKSTRLNSSHQYY
;
A
#
# COMPACT_ATOMS: atom_id res chain seq x y z
N VAL A 1 -8.59 10.01 -14.51
CA VAL A 1 -7.24 9.45 -14.47
C VAL A 1 -6.93 9.06 -13.04
N GLN A 2 -6.78 7.79 -12.75
CA GLN A 2 -6.62 7.33 -11.37
C GLN A 2 -5.68 6.13 -11.30
N THR A 3 -4.51 6.31 -10.67
CA THR A 3 -3.65 5.19 -10.28
C THR A 3 -3.58 5.12 -8.77
N CYS A 4 -3.90 3.95 -8.21
CA CYS A 4 -3.68 3.63 -6.81
C CYS A 4 -2.40 2.78 -6.71
N ALA A 5 -1.33 3.31 -6.13
CA ALA A 5 -0.12 2.54 -5.86
C ALA A 5 -0.10 2.07 -4.40
N LEU A 6 0.11 0.77 -4.20
CA LEU A 6 0.25 0.16 -2.87
C LEU A 6 1.71 -0.22 -2.62
N PRO A 7 2.53 0.67 -2.02
CA PRO A 7 3.90 0.33 -1.67
C PRO A 7 3.96 -0.50 -0.41
N ILE A 8 4.64 -1.65 -0.45
CA ILE A 8 4.66 -2.52 0.74
C ILE A 8 5.79 -3.56 0.70
N SER A 9 6.37 -3.85 1.90
CA SER A 9 7.30 -4.96 2.13
C SER A 9 6.60 -6.33 2.02
N THR A 10 7.34 -7.36 1.70
CA THR A 10 6.85 -8.76 1.65
C THR A 10 6.14 -9.14 2.96
N GLY A 11 5.01 -9.82 2.87
CA GLY A 11 4.23 -10.25 4.04
C GLY A 11 3.41 -9.17 4.74
N SER A 12 3.20 -8.00 4.14
CA SER A 12 2.43 -6.89 4.74
C SER A 12 0.92 -6.92 4.47
N GLY A 13 0.42 -7.95 3.76
CA GLY A 13 -0.99 -8.10 3.40
C GLY A 13 -1.41 -7.43 2.09
N LYS A 14 -0.49 -7.23 1.14
CA LYS A 14 -0.73 -6.61 -0.17
C LYS A 14 -1.88 -7.25 -0.94
N SER A 15 -1.69 -8.52 -1.30
CA SER A 15 -2.66 -9.29 -2.08
C SER A 15 -4.04 -9.26 -1.41
N THR A 16 -4.08 -9.41 -0.08
CA THR A 16 -5.34 -9.33 0.69
C THR A 16 -6.02 -7.96 0.52
N THR A 17 -5.27 -6.86 0.61
CA THR A 17 -5.81 -5.51 0.43
C THR A 17 -6.24 -5.26 -1.00
N LEU A 18 -5.42 -5.67 -2.00
CA LEU A 18 -5.78 -5.57 -3.42
C LEU A 18 -7.06 -6.34 -3.73
N TYR A 19 -7.14 -7.57 -3.28
CA TYR A 19 -8.32 -8.41 -3.53
C TYR A 19 -9.57 -7.89 -2.80
N ALA A 20 -9.41 -7.31 -1.60
CA ALA A 20 -10.51 -6.64 -0.93
C ALA A 20 -11.02 -5.42 -1.72
N LEU A 21 -10.11 -4.61 -2.27
CA LEU A 21 -10.46 -3.49 -3.15
C LEU A 21 -11.13 -3.97 -4.45
N LEU A 22 -10.58 -5.00 -5.08
CA LEU A 22 -11.19 -5.59 -6.27
C LEU A 22 -12.59 -6.11 -6.00
N ASN A 23 -12.80 -6.79 -4.88
CA ASN A 23 -14.11 -7.30 -4.50
C ASN A 23 -15.14 -6.19 -4.26
N GLU A 24 -14.70 -5.07 -3.67
CA GLU A 24 -15.58 -3.91 -3.42
C GLU A 24 -15.99 -3.20 -4.72
N ILE A 25 -15.08 -3.15 -5.71
CA ILE A 25 -15.32 -2.44 -6.98
C ILE A 25 -16.00 -3.36 -8.02
N ASN A 26 -15.90 -4.69 -7.83
CA ASN A 26 -16.38 -5.68 -8.77
C ASN A 26 -17.89 -5.57 -8.99
N SER A 27 -18.29 -5.44 -10.25
CA SER A 27 -19.69 -5.42 -10.66
C SER A 27 -19.85 -6.04 -12.05
N LYS A 28 -21.04 -6.49 -12.38
CA LYS A 28 -21.36 -7.10 -13.70
C LYS A 28 -21.16 -6.14 -14.88
N THR A 29 -21.06 -4.83 -14.62
CA THR A 29 -20.92 -3.79 -15.64
C THR A 29 -19.48 -3.34 -15.85
N LYS A 30 -18.52 -3.91 -15.12
CA LYS A 30 -17.11 -3.52 -15.19
C LYS A 30 -16.23 -4.66 -15.71
N ASN A 31 -15.39 -4.35 -16.67
CA ASN A 31 -14.36 -5.24 -17.15
C ASN A 31 -13.09 -5.06 -16.29
N ILE A 32 -12.91 -5.94 -15.32
CA ILE A 32 -11.73 -5.95 -14.42
C ILE A 32 -10.78 -7.04 -14.88
N ILE A 33 -9.54 -6.66 -15.16
CA ILE A 33 -8.51 -7.60 -15.59
C ILE A 33 -7.30 -7.47 -14.68
N THR A 34 -6.77 -8.60 -14.22
CA THR A 34 -5.55 -8.63 -13.40
C THR A 34 -4.41 -9.35 -14.13
N ILE A 35 -3.18 -9.00 -13.78
CA ILE A 35 -1.98 -9.75 -14.15
C ILE A 35 -1.12 -9.98 -12.91
N GLU A 36 -0.81 -11.25 -12.59
CA GLU A 36 -0.30 -11.67 -11.29
C GLU A 36 0.82 -12.73 -11.42
N ASP A 37 1.67 -12.83 -10.39
CA ASP A 37 2.77 -13.81 -10.34
C ASP A 37 2.99 -14.31 -8.88
N PRO A 38 2.29 -15.40 -8.46
CA PRO A 38 1.13 -16.04 -9.09
C PRO A 38 -0.21 -15.43 -8.66
N ILE A 39 -1.32 -15.92 -9.23
CA ILE A 39 -2.68 -15.72 -8.72
C ILE A 39 -2.82 -16.44 -7.39
N GLU A 40 -3.17 -15.72 -6.32
CA GLU A 40 -3.30 -16.29 -4.96
C GLU A 40 -4.59 -17.12 -4.80
N TYR A 41 -5.71 -16.61 -5.32
CA TYR A 41 -6.98 -17.33 -5.43
C TYR A 41 -7.89 -16.72 -6.50
N ASN A 42 -8.80 -17.53 -7.04
CA ASN A 42 -9.71 -17.10 -8.09
C ASN A 42 -10.81 -16.18 -7.55
N MET A 43 -11.08 -15.09 -8.26
CA MET A 43 -12.14 -14.14 -7.96
C MET A 43 -13.24 -14.22 -9.01
N PRO A 44 -14.50 -14.56 -8.65
CA PRO A 44 -15.59 -14.59 -9.60
C PRO A 44 -15.85 -13.22 -10.25
N GLY A 45 -16.02 -13.19 -11.57
CA GLY A 45 -16.30 -11.95 -12.31
C GLY A 45 -15.06 -11.10 -12.62
N ILE A 46 -13.86 -11.58 -12.35
CA ILE A 46 -12.60 -10.92 -12.67
C ILE A 46 -11.78 -11.80 -13.61
N ASN A 47 -11.26 -11.21 -14.66
CA ASN A 47 -10.38 -11.88 -15.61
C ASN A 47 -8.94 -11.86 -15.08
N GLN A 48 -8.47 -12.97 -14.53
CA GLN A 48 -7.15 -13.06 -13.92
C GLN A 48 -6.16 -13.74 -14.86
N VAL A 49 -5.05 -13.08 -15.15
CA VAL A 49 -3.96 -13.57 -16.01
C VAL A 49 -2.75 -13.90 -15.15
N ASN A 50 -2.27 -15.13 -15.24
CA ASN A 50 -1.06 -15.55 -14.56
C ASN A 50 0.16 -15.32 -15.45
N VAL A 51 1.20 -14.68 -14.93
CA VAL A 51 2.50 -14.53 -15.61
C VAL A 51 3.11 -15.92 -15.87
N ASN A 52 3.65 -16.09 -17.05
CA ASN A 52 4.37 -17.31 -17.44
C ASN A 52 5.60 -16.95 -18.28
N ASN A 53 6.69 -16.63 -17.62
CA ASN A 53 7.93 -16.25 -18.28
C ASN A 53 8.50 -17.34 -19.20
N LYS A 54 8.25 -18.62 -18.90
CA LYS A 54 8.68 -19.74 -19.74
C LYS A 54 7.94 -19.77 -21.08
N ALA A 55 6.69 -19.32 -21.10
CA ALA A 55 5.90 -19.18 -22.32
C ALA A 55 6.02 -17.78 -22.95
N GLY A 56 6.91 -16.92 -22.46
CA GLY A 56 7.11 -15.57 -22.96
C GLY A 56 6.06 -14.55 -22.49
N LEU A 57 5.17 -14.91 -21.54
CA LEU A 57 4.17 -13.99 -20.99
C LEU A 57 4.70 -13.31 -19.73
N SER A 58 5.35 -12.15 -19.90
CA SER A 58 5.81 -11.27 -18.83
C SER A 58 4.72 -10.27 -18.41
N PHE A 59 4.95 -9.52 -17.31
CA PHE A 59 4.07 -8.42 -16.90
C PHE A 59 3.88 -7.38 -18.02
N SER A 60 4.96 -6.94 -18.66
CA SER A 60 4.90 -5.92 -19.73
C SER A 60 4.14 -6.41 -20.97
N ILE A 61 4.36 -7.65 -21.40
CA ILE A 61 3.68 -8.24 -22.56
C ILE A 61 2.20 -8.45 -22.28
N GLY A 62 1.86 -9.03 -21.10
CA GLY A 62 0.49 -9.24 -20.69
C GLY A 62 -0.27 -7.92 -20.55
N LEU A 63 0.34 -6.89 -19.93
CA LEU A 63 -0.27 -5.59 -19.75
C LEU A 63 -0.59 -4.89 -21.09
N ARG A 64 0.32 -4.98 -22.08
CA ARG A 64 0.03 -4.49 -23.45
C ARG A 64 -1.16 -5.20 -24.11
N SER A 65 -1.35 -6.48 -23.82
CA SER A 65 -2.49 -7.24 -24.34
C SER A 65 -3.78 -6.87 -23.60
N ILE A 66 -3.72 -6.70 -22.30
CA ILE A 66 -4.84 -6.28 -21.46
C ILE A 66 -5.39 -4.92 -21.89
N LEU A 67 -4.53 -3.96 -22.21
CA LEU A 67 -4.93 -2.62 -22.68
C LEU A 67 -5.75 -2.63 -23.98
N ARG A 68 -5.75 -3.72 -24.75
CA ARG A 68 -6.56 -3.89 -25.97
C ARG A 68 -7.88 -4.63 -25.71
N GLN A 69 -8.19 -4.92 -24.46
CA GLN A 69 -9.41 -5.64 -24.05
C GLN A 69 -10.47 -4.71 -23.45
N ASP A 70 -10.31 -3.40 -23.64
CA ASP A 70 -11.22 -2.37 -23.11
C ASP A 70 -11.48 -2.53 -21.58
N PRO A 71 -10.46 -2.57 -20.73
CA PRO A 71 -10.61 -2.73 -19.31
C PRO A 71 -11.03 -1.44 -18.62
N ASP A 72 -11.99 -1.52 -17.70
CA ASP A 72 -12.31 -0.41 -16.78
C ASP A 72 -11.29 -0.29 -15.67
N LEU A 73 -10.79 -1.44 -15.18
CA LEU A 73 -9.80 -1.53 -14.12
C LEU A 73 -8.74 -2.58 -14.46
N ILE A 74 -7.50 -2.20 -14.28
CA ILE A 74 -6.34 -3.08 -14.41
C ILE A 74 -5.65 -3.22 -13.06
N MET A 75 -5.48 -4.45 -12.57
CA MET A 75 -4.62 -4.72 -11.42
C MET A 75 -3.34 -5.40 -11.89
N ILE A 76 -2.22 -4.82 -11.53
CA ILE A 76 -0.89 -5.37 -11.76
C ILE A 76 -0.37 -5.86 -10.41
N GLY A 77 -0.13 -7.15 -10.27
CA GLY A 77 0.31 -7.76 -9.02
C GLY A 77 1.48 -7.00 -8.39
N GLU A 78 2.47 -6.67 -9.23
CA GLU A 78 3.58 -5.81 -8.82
C GLU A 78 4.28 -5.16 -10.03
N ILE A 79 4.89 -4.00 -9.80
CA ILE A 79 5.77 -3.33 -10.76
C ILE A 79 7.21 -3.49 -10.29
N ARG A 80 8.02 -4.24 -11.05
CA ARG A 80 9.44 -4.52 -10.75
C ARG A 80 10.41 -3.79 -11.66
N ASP A 81 9.98 -3.47 -12.87
CA ASP A 81 10.84 -2.96 -13.96
C ASP A 81 10.28 -1.69 -14.60
N GLU A 82 11.18 -0.98 -15.27
CA GLU A 82 10.90 0.28 -15.95
C GLU A 82 9.83 0.14 -17.05
N GLU A 83 9.86 -0.96 -17.81
CA GLU A 83 8.94 -1.17 -18.94
C GLU A 83 7.50 -1.31 -18.45
N THR A 84 7.27 -2.16 -17.44
CA THR A 84 5.97 -2.33 -16.80
C THR A 84 5.48 -1.02 -16.18
N ALA A 85 6.37 -0.28 -15.49
CA ALA A 85 6.05 1.01 -14.90
C ALA A 85 5.60 2.03 -15.94
N LYS A 86 6.32 2.15 -17.07
CA LYS A 86 5.96 3.06 -18.18
C LYS A 86 4.59 2.74 -18.78
N ILE A 87 4.29 1.46 -18.98
CA ILE A 87 2.99 1.04 -19.52
C ILE A 87 1.87 1.35 -18.52
N ALA A 88 2.05 1.03 -17.24
CA ALA A 88 1.07 1.28 -16.19
C ALA A 88 0.74 2.77 -16.03
N VAL A 89 1.77 3.62 -15.96
CA VAL A 89 1.60 5.08 -15.87
C VAL A 89 0.89 5.65 -17.10
N ARG A 90 1.26 5.22 -18.30
CA ARG A 90 0.56 5.66 -19.53
C ARG A 90 -0.89 5.22 -19.55
N ALA A 91 -1.18 3.98 -19.15
CA ALA A 91 -2.54 3.48 -19.06
C ALA A 91 -3.40 4.33 -18.12
N SER A 92 -2.87 4.73 -16.97
CA SER A 92 -3.60 5.58 -16.03
C SER A 92 -3.87 6.97 -16.59
N ILE A 93 -2.91 7.59 -17.31
CA ILE A 93 -3.08 8.90 -17.96
C ILE A 93 -4.13 8.83 -19.07
N THR A 94 -4.25 7.70 -19.76
CA THR A 94 -5.25 7.50 -20.82
C THR A 94 -6.64 7.11 -20.31
N GLY A 95 -6.87 7.12 -19.00
CA GLY A 95 -8.21 6.99 -18.40
C GLY A 95 -8.52 5.67 -17.70
N HIS A 96 -7.60 4.70 -17.74
CA HIS A 96 -7.80 3.43 -17.04
C HIS A 96 -7.55 3.57 -15.54
N LEU A 97 -8.36 2.96 -14.71
CA LEU A 97 -8.03 2.80 -13.30
C LEU A 97 -6.99 1.68 -13.14
N VAL A 98 -5.78 2.05 -12.73
CA VAL A 98 -4.67 1.10 -12.54
C VAL A 98 -4.38 0.95 -11.05
N ILE A 99 -4.37 -0.29 -10.56
CA ILE A 99 -4.00 -0.63 -9.18
C ILE A 99 -2.77 -1.53 -9.22
N SER A 100 -1.75 -1.22 -8.44
CA SER A 100 -0.53 -2.04 -8.41
C SER A 100 0.18 -2.01 -7.07
N THR A 101 1.17 -2.90 -6.89
CA THR A 101 2.09 -2.85 -5.75
C THR A 101 3.50 -2.47 -6.18
N LEU A 102 4.22 -1.85 -5.24
CA LEU A 102 5.63 -1.52 -5.34
C LEU A 102 6.38 -2.05 -4.10
N HIS A 103 7.62 -2.47 -4.26
CA HIS A 103 8.47 -2.87 -3.13
C HIS A 103 9.18 -1.65 -2.55
N THR A 104 8.52 -0.95 -1.63
CA THR A 104 9.06 0.23 -0.93
C THR A 104 8.66 0.24 0.54
N ASN A 105 9.27 1.10 1.34
CA ASN A 105 9.07 1.14 2.78
C ASN A 105 8.11 2.23 3.27
N GLY A 106 7.57 3.08 2.39
CA GLY A 106 6.68 4.18 2.74
C GLY A 106 5.98 4.77 1.53
N ALA A 107 4.98 5.64 1.75
CA ALA A 107 4.22 6.23 0.66
C ALA A 107 5.08 7.19 -0.19
N VAL A 108 5.82 8.09 0.45
CA VAL A 108 6.71 9.04 -0.25
C VAL A 108 7.82 8.31 -1.00
N THR A 109 8.42 7.28 -0.40
CA THR A 109 9.48 6.49 -1.07
C THR A 109 8.99 5.71 -2.28
N SER A 110 7.68 5.54 -2.45
CA SER A 110 7.12 4.90 -3.65
C SER A 110 7.10 5.84 -4.84
N ILE A 111 6.93 7.12 -4.59
CA ILE A 111 7.07 8.17 -5.60
C ILE A 111 8.52 8.18 -6.10
N SER A 112 9.52 8.13 -5.17
CA SER A 112 10.94 7.99 -5.52
C SER A 112 11.15 6.82 -6.45
N ARG A 113 10.66 5.68 -6.04
CA ARG A 113 10.89 4.44 -6.76
C ARG A 113 10.41 4.48 -8.19
N LEU A 114 9.25 5.11 -8.46
CA LEU A 114 8.77 5.30 -9.84
C LEU A 114 9.69 6.23 -10.65
N ILE A 115 10.18 7.30 -10.05
CA ILE A 115 11.13 8.21 -10.70
C ILE A 115 12.47 7.50 -10.96
N ASP A 116 12.98 6.74 -9.99
CA ASP A 116 14.21 5.94 -10.13
C ASP A 116 14.09 4.84 -11.20
N MET A 117 12.87 4.35 -11.46
CA MET A 117 12.56 3.46 -12.58
C MET A 117 12.50 4.18 -13.93
N GLY A 118 12.90 5.45 -14.01
CA GLY A 118 12.93 6.22 -15.26
C GLY A 118 11.60 6.81 -15.69
N ILE A 119 10.62 6.93 -14.79
CA ILE A 119 9.36 7.64 -15.07
C ILE A 119 9.56 9.12 -14.79
N PRO A 120 9.33 10.01 -15.76
CA PRO A 120 9.41 11.45 -15.55
C PRO A 120 8.52 11.92 -14.40
N SER A 121 9.02 12.82 -13.55
CA SER A 121 8.32 13.31 -12.35
C SER A 121 6.93 13.87 -12.64
N TYR A 122 6.75 14.58 -13.76
CA TYR A 122 5.45 15.13 -14.16
C TYR A 122 4.43 14.01 -14.48
N LEU A 123 4.85 12.89 -15.09
CA LEU A 123 3.95 11.75 -15.34
C LEU A 123 3.59 11.03 -14.05
N VAL A 124 4.53 10.91 -13.10
CA VAL A 124 4.26 10.36 -11.77
C VAL A 124 3.24 11.24 -11.03
N ALA A 125 3.44 12.57 -11.04
CA ALA A 125 2.53 13.51 -10.41
C ALA A 125 1.12 13.46 -10.99
N ASP A 126 0.98 13.31 -12.31
CA ASP A 126 -0.32 13.28 -12.99
C ASP A 126 -1.02 11.94 -12.86
N SER A 127 -0.28 10.83 -12.80
CA SER A 127 -0.84 9.49 -12.76
C SER A 127 -1.29 9.05 -11.37
N LEU A 128 -0.60 9.47 -10.31
CA LEU A 128 -0.89 9.04 -8.94
C LEU A 128 -2.09 9.79 -8.34
N VAL A 129 -2.98 9.05 -7.70
CA VAL A 129 -4.10 9.60 -6.91
C VAL A 129 -3.94 9.24 -5.44
N VAL A 130 -3.61 8.01 -5.14
CA VAL A 130 -3.45 7.51 -3.78
C VAL A 130 -2.24 6.59 -3.70
N VAL A 131 -1.47 6.75 -2.64
CA VAL A 131 -0.39 5.83 -2.28
C VAL A 131 -0.63 5.33 -0.87
N LEU A 132 -0.75 4.00 -0.72
CA LEU A 132 -1.03 3.37 0.57
C LEU A 132 0.15 2.48 0.98
N ALA A 133 0.91 2.87 2.00
CA ALA A 133 1.91 2.01 2.61
C ALA A 133 1.36 1.31 3.85
N GLN A 134 1.50 0.00 3.93
CA GLN A 134 0.96 -0.78 5.05
C GLN A 134 1.98 -1.77 5.63
N ARG A 135 1.79 -2.13 6.89
CA ARG A 135 2.51 -3.20 7.57
C ARG A 135 1.58 -4.01 8.46
N LEU A 136 1.80 -5.31 8.54
CA LEU A 136 1.13 -6.16 9.51
C LEU A 136 1.89 -6.12 10.83
N VAL A 137 1.15 -5.85 11.90
CA VAL A 137 1.64 -5.95 13.28
C VAL A 137 0.85 -7.01 14.03
N ARG A 138 1.47 -7.66 15.00
CA ARG A 138 0.81 -8.64 15.86
C ARG A 138 -0.14 -7.92 16.83
N LYS A 139 -1.33 -8.45 17.03
CA LYS A 139 -2.26 -8.02 18.07
C LYS A 139 -1.87 -8.62 19.41
N LEU A 140 -1.96 -7.84 20.48
CA LEU A 140 -1.87 -8.38 21.83
C LEU A 140 -2.98 -9.40 22.08
N CYS A 141 -2.66 -10.45 22.79
CA CYS A 141 -3.64 -11.46 23.17
C CYS A 141 -4.67 -10.83 24.14
N PRO A 142 -5.98 -10.87 23.84
CA PRO A 142 -6.99 -10.27 24.69
C PRO A 142 -7.12 -10.93 26.06
N TYR A 143 -6.62 -12.15 26.22
CA TYR A 143 -6.74 -12.94 27.45
C TYR A 143 -5.59 -12.75 28.44
N CYS A 144 -4.43 -12.24 27.97
CA CYS A 144 -3.25 -12.10 28.83
C CYS A 144 -2.53 -10.76 28.69
N LYS A 145 -3.06 -9.80 27.92
CA LYS A 145 -2.51 -8.44 27.91
C LYS A 145 -2.70 -7.81 29.29
N VAL A 146 -1.67 -7.15 29.78
CA VAL A 146 -1.70 -6.45 31.08
C VAL A 146 -1.49 -4.96 30.85
N GLU A 147 -2.29 -4.15 31.55
CA GLU A 147 -2.16 -2.68 31.52
C GLU A 147 -0.77 -2.29 32.07
N TYR A 148 -0.10 -1.43 31.35
CA TYR A 148 1.19 -0.86 31.71
C TYR A 148 1.12 0.66 31.63
N LYS A 149 1.60 1.35 32.65
CA LYS A 149 1.77 2.79 32.64
C LYS A 149 3.17 3.13 32.17
N VAL A 150 3.27 4.03 31.19
CA VAL A 150 4.55 4.51 30.68
C VAL A 150 5.28 5.26 31.81
N MET A 151 6.36 4.68 32.31
CA MET A 151 7.12 5.22 33.43
C MET A 151 8.32 6.08 33.01
N LYS A 152 8.80 5.88 31.78
CA LYS A 152 10.00 6.53 31.20
C LYS A 152 9.65 7.16 29.85
N ASP A 153 10.49 8.08 29.40
CA ASP A 153 10.35 8.73 28.10
C ASP A 153 10.75 7.81 26.91
N GLU A 154 10.95 6.52 27.18
CA GLU A 154 11.34 5.51 26.18
C GLU A 154 10.35 5.40 24.99
N PHE A 155 9.09 5.76 25.20
CA PHE A 155 8.05 5.77 24.18
C PHE A 155 7.67 7.17 23.68
N ALA A 156 8.40 8.23 24.09
CA ALA A 156 8.14 9.61 23.66
C ALA A 156 8.22 9.75 22.13
N HIS A 157 9.15 9.05 21.48
CA HIS A 157 9.27 8.99 20.01
C HIS A 157 8.07 8.36 19.29
N LEU A 158 7.18 7.66 20.03
CA LEU A 158 5.90 7.11 19.56
C LEU A 158 4.72 8.01 19.95
N GLY A 159 4.97 9.14 20.63
CA GLY A 159 3.95 10.08 21.06
C GLY A 159 3.31 9.76 22.41
N PHE A 160 3.84 8.80 23.19
CA PHE A 160 3.38 8.54 24.55
C PHE A 160 4.06 9.47 25.54
N ALA A 161 3.28 10.01 26.47
CA ALA A 161 3.76 10.75 27.62
C ALA A 161 3.90 9.84 28.86
N ARG A 162 4.68 10.28 29.83
CA ARG A 162 4.78 9.62 31.13
C ARG A 162 3.41 9.58 31.79
N GLY A 163 2.97 8.40 32.22
CA GLY A 163 1.67 8.16 32.83
C GLY A 163 0.60 7.65 31.87
N ASP A 164 0.85 7.69 30.55
CA ASP A 164 -0.07 7.13 29.58
C ASP A 164 -0.24 5.62 29.79
N LYS A 165 -1.47 5.15 29.55
CA LYS A 165 -1.81 3.74 29.62
C LYS A 165 -1.48 3.04 28.30
N THR A 166 -0.80 1.93 28.36
CA THR A 166 -0.56 1.00 27.26
C THR A 166 -0.66 -0.43 27.77
N TYR A 167 -0.38 -1.42 26.90
CA TYR A 167 -0.47 -2.83 27.28
C TYR A 167 0.81 -3.55 26.93
N SER A 168 1.17 -4.52 27.76
CA SER A 168 2.28 -5.43 27.51
C SER A 168 1.80 -6.85 27.23
N ALA A 169 2.57 -7.57 26.41
CA ALA A 169 2.38 -8.97 26.13
C ALA A 169 2.95 -9.79 27.30
N VAL A 170 2.15 -10.73 27.85
CA VAL A 170 2.60 -11.62 28.91
C VAL A 170 2.79 -13.03 28.37
N GLY A 171 1.75 -13.65 27.87
CA GLY A 171 1.70 -15.03 27.44
C GLY A 171 0.64 -15.82 28.22
N CYS A 172 -0.01 -16.76 27.53
CA CYS A 172 -0.93 -17.73 28.15
C CYS A 172 -1.18 -18.89 27.19
N ALA A 173 -1.78 -19.98 27.67
CA ALA A 173 -2.10 -21.13 26.85
C ALA A 173 -2.93 -20.83 25.60
N LYS A 174 -3.82 -19.80 25.63
CA LYS A 174 -4.65 -19.40 24.48
C LYS A 174 -3.86 -18.70 23.36
N CYS A 175 -2.66 -18.24 23.62
CA CYS A 175 -1.76 -17.64 22.64
C CYS A 175 -0.44 -18.41 22.49
N TYR A 176 -0.37 -19.62 22.99
CA TYR A 176 0.83 -20.46 23.00
C TYR A 176 2.03 -19.73 23.61
N GLU A 177 1.82 -19.10 24.77
CA GLU A 177 2.80 -18.34 25.56
C GLU A 177 3.47 -17.15 24.81
N THR A 178 2.98 -16.80 23.63
CA THR A 178 3.56 -15.72 22.81
C THR A 178 3.14 -14.32 23.25
N GLY A 179 2.04 -14.18 23.98
CA GLY A 179 1.43 -12.89 24.31
C GLY A 179 0.68 -12.22 23.15
N TYR A 180 0.64 -12.85 21.96
CA TYR A 180 0.02 -12.27 20.75
C TYR A 180 -0.97 -13.24 20.12
N LYS A 181 -2.07 -12.71 19.55
CA LYS A 181 -3.07 -13.49 18.82
C LYS A 181 -3.64 -12.71 17.63
N GLY A 182 -3.33 -13.19 16.42
CA GLY A 182 -3.72 -12.54 15.18
C GLY A 182 -2.85 -11.33 14.81
N ARG A 183 -3.19 -10.70 13.70
CA ARG A 183 -2.48 -9.55 13.12
C ARG A 183 -3.47 -8.43 12.77
N THR A 184 -2.98 -7.21 12.70
CA THR A 184 -3.72 -6.05 12.21
C THR A 184 -2.83 -5.23 11.28
N VAL A 185 -3.44 -4.38 10.48
CA VAL A 185 -2.73 -3.48 9.58
C VAL A 185 -2.49 -2.15 10.26
N ILE A 186 -1.28 -1.63 10.14
CA ILE A 186 -0.97 -0.21 10.29
C ILE A 186 -0.62 0.33 8.92
N TYR A 187 -1.06 1.54 8.60
CA TYR A 187 -0.89 2.10 7.26
C TYR A 187 -0.55 3.57 7.28
N GLU A 188 0.01 4.01 6.19
CA GLU A 188 0.27 5.39 5.80
C GLU A 188 -0.48 5.62 4.51
N LEU A 189 -1.38 6.60 4.48
CA LEU A 189 -2.17 6.94 3.30
C LEU A 189 -1.76 8.33 2.83
N LEU A 190 -1.35 8.43 1.58
CA LEU A 190 -1.05 9.67 0.89
C LEU A 190 -2.04 9.87 -0.25
N GLU A 191 -2.93 10.84 -0.09
CA GLU A 191 -3.82 11.31 -1.15
C GLU A 191 -3.13 12.47 -1.89
N MET A 192 -3.05 12.35 -3.21
CA MET A 192 -2.33 13.31 -4.05
C MET A 192 -3.17 14.55 -4.32
N ASP A 193 -2.84 15.66 -3.70
CA ASP A 193 -3.41 16.97 -4.00
C ASP A 193 -2.56 17.80 -5.01
N SER A 194 -3.01 19.01 -5.32
CA SER A 194 -2.31 19.92 -6.25
C SER A 194 -0.91 20.32 -5.76
N ASN A 195 -0.72 20.45 -4.44
CA ASN A 195 0.56 20.83 -3.87
C ASN A 195 1.55 19.68 -3.92
N HIS A 196 1.13 18.45 -3.60
CA HIS A 196 1.95 17.25 -3.79
C HIS A 196 2.44 17.16 -5.24
N ARG A 197 1.53 17.32 -6.24
CA ARG A 197 1.86 17.29 -7.66
C ARG A 197 2.88 18.36 -8.03
N SER A 198 2.64 19.59 -7.59
CA SER A 198 3.52 20.75 -7.85
C SER A 198 4.93 20.54 -7.29
N ILE A 199 5.06 20.01 -6.06
CA ILE A 199 6.36 19.72 -5.43
C ILE A 199 7.08 18.62 -6.22
N ILE A 200 6.39 17.53 -6.56
CA ILE A 200 6.98 16.41 -7.31
C ILE A 200 7.49 16.85 -8.68
N VAL A 201 6.74 17.69 -9.40
CA VAL A 201 7.15 18.21 -10.72
C VAL A 201 8.37 19.10 -10.62
N ARG A 202 8.41 20.00 -9.61
CA ARG A 202 9.46 21.01 -9.47
C ARG A 202 10.77 20.46 -8.93
N SER A 203 10.71 19.66 -7.88
CA SER A 203 11.87 19.26 -7.10
C SER A 203 12.04 17.75 -6.97
N GLY A 204 11.16 16.96 -7.61
CA GLY A 204 11.16 15.52 -7.46
C GLY A 204 10.85 15.13 -6.01
N ILE A 205 11.70 14.26 -5.42
CA ILE A 205 11.58 13.89 -4.03
C ILE A 205 12.57 14.69 -3.22
N SER A 206 12.05 15.61 -2.50
CA SER A 206 12.81 16.53 -1.68
C SER A 206 12.37 16.44 -0.22
N ASP A 207 13.18 16.97 0.67
CA ASP A 207 12.82 17.22 2.06
C ASP A 207 11.53 18.05 2.14
N GLU A 208 11.24 18.86 1.11
CA GLU A 208 10.01 19.63 0.99
C GLU A 208 8.77 18.74 0.90
N LEU A 209 8.81 17.66 0.11
CA LEU A 209 7.70 16.72 0.02
C LEU A 209 7.46 16.00 1.35
N TRP A 210 8.54 15.57 2.01
CA TRP A 210 8.45 14.98 3.35
C TRP A 210 7.87 15.95 4.37
N LYS A 211 8.32 17.19 4.36
CA LYS A 211 7.83 18.24 5.25
C LYS A 211 6.35 18.50 5.01
N TYR A 212 5.95 18.67 3.75
CA TYR A 212 4.54 18.89 3.36
C TYR A 212 3.64 17.74 3.80
N CYS A 213 4.03 16.50 3.57
CA CYS A 213 3.28 15.31 4.00
C CYS A 213 3.14 15.23 5.54
N ASN A 214 4.16 15.62 6.29
CA ASN A 214 4.13 15.63 7.76
C ASN A 214 3.23 16.75 8.32
N GLU A 215 3.24 17.94 7.71
CA GLU A 215 2.47 19.11 8.15
C GLU A 215 0.98 18.97 7.82
N ASN A 216 0.63 18.36 6.69
CA ASN A 216 -0.74 18.23 6.20
C ASN A 216 -1.45 16.94 6.63
N LYS A 217 -1.02 16.33 7.74
CA LYS A 217 -1.69 15.18 8.37
C LYS A 217 -1.95 14.00 7.42
N THR A 218 -1.06 13.76 6.48
CA THR A 218 -1.00 12.44 5.85
C THR A 218 -0.95 11.43 6.99
N ARG A 219 -1.94 10.52 7.06
CA ARG A 219 -1.99 9.51 8.13
C ARG A 219 -0.75 8.65 8.03
N ASP A 220 0.25 8.97 8.85
CA ASP A 220 1.50 8.24 8.88
C ASP A 220 1.40 7.00 9.78
N ARG A 221 2.39 6.13 9.68
CA ARG A 221 2.46 4.91 10.51
C ARG A 221 2.52 5.22 12.01
N LYS A 222 2.98 6.40 12.42
CA LYS A 222 3.05 6.79 13.83
C LYS A 222 1.66 7.10 14.36
N SER A 223 0.88 7.93 13.64
CA SER A 223 -0.50 8.25 14.01
C SER A 223 -1.41 7.02 13.98
N THR A 224 -1.20 6.11 13.03
CA THR A 224 -1.94 4.84 12.95
C THR A 224 -1.54 3.89 14.09
N ARG A 225 -0.26 3.87 14.52
CA ARG A 225 0.16 3.10 15.70
C ARG A 225 -0.53 3.58 16.97
N LEU A 226 -0.64 4.90 17.18
CA LEU A 226 -1.35 5.48 18.31
C LEU A 226 -2.83 5.13 18.30
N ASN A 227 -3.51 5.28 17.14
CA ASN A 227 -4.91 4.92 16.99
C ASN A 227 -5.18 3.42 17.17
N SER A 228 -4.30 2.54 16.68
CA SER A 228 -4.46 1.10 16.84
C SER A 228 -4.24 0.63 18.29
N SER A 229 -3.42 1.32 19.08
CA SER A 229 -3.27 1.03 20.51
C SER A 229 -4.49 1.45 21.35
N HIS A 230 -5.25 2.46 20.88
CA HIS A 230 -6.48 2.94 21.54
C HIS A 230 -7.76 2.24 21.06
N GLN A 231 -7.79 1.66 19.88
CA GLN A 231 -9.00 1.04 19.30
C GLN A 231 -9.24 -0.41 19.71
N TYR A 232 -8.34 -1.05 20.42
CA TYR A 232 -8.50 -2.46 20.86
C TYR A 232 -8.71 -2.56 22.38
N TYR A 233 -9.71 -1.86 22.88
CA TYR A 233 -10.31 -2.07 24.17
C TYR A 233 -11.50 -3.04 24.06
#